data_d2f5fbdd6aac865cdf69a5a903aa550e
#
_entry.id   d2f5fbdd6aac865cdf69a5a903aa550e
#
_cell.length_a   1.000
_cell.length_b   1.000
_cell.length_c   1.000
_cell.angle_alpha   90.00
_cell.angle_beta   90.00
_cell.angle_gamma   90.00
#
_symmetry.space_group_name_H-M   'P 1'
#
loop_
_entity.id
_entity.type
_entity.pdbx_description
1 polymer ?
#
loop_
_entity_poly.entity_id
_entity_poly.type
_entity_poly.pdbx_seq_one_letter_code
_entity_poly.pdbx_strand_id
1 'polypeptide(L)'
;YLDERLPRVAATCPPEVMDAESPLFILYTSGSTGKPKGVLHSTAGYLLWANLTFETVFDYRAAEIFWCTADVGWVTGHSYI
;
A
#
# COMPACT_ATOMS: atom_id res chain seq x y z
N TYR A 1 -20.75 -13.09 7.86
CA TYR A 1 -20.10 -12.64 6.66
C TYR A 1 -20.08 -11.11 6.60
N LEU A 2 -19.59 -10.48 5.52
CA LEU A 2 -19.35 -9.04 5.44
C LEU A 2 -20.65 -8.23 5.63
N ASP A 3 -21.71 -8.62 4.94
CA ASP A 3 -23.03 -7.97 4.99
C ASP A 3 -23.67 -7.91 6.39
N GLU A 4 -23.31 -8.87 7.25
CA GLU A 4 -23.78 -8.92 8.63
C GLU A 4 -22.94 -8.07 9.58
N ARG A 5 -21.67 -7.82 9.22
CA ARG A 5 -20.72 -7.09 10.05
C ARG A 5 -20.64 -5.60 9.73
N LEU A 6 -20.76 -5.23 8.45
CA LEU A 6 -20.70 -3.84 8.01
C LEU A 6 -21.64 -2.88 8.75
N PRO A 7 -22.92 -3.24 9.03
CA PRO A 7 -23.81 -2.35 9.78
C PRO A 7 -23.41 -2.15 11.27
N ARG A 8 -22.48 -2.96 11.76
CA ARG A 8 -22.08 -2.95 13.17
C ARG A 8 -20.76 -2.24 13.44
N VAL A 9 -20.09 -1.76 12.40
CA VAL A 9 -18.83 -1.02 12.51
C VAL A 9 -19.03 0.46 12.23
N ALA A 10 -18.16 1.29 12.78
CA ALA A 10 -18.19 2.72 12.51
C ALA A 10 -17.92 2.97 11.01
N ALA A 11 -18.62 3.94 10.44
CA ALA A 11 -18.40 4.37 9.06
C ALA A 11 -17.12 5.22 8.89
N THR A 12 -16.48 5.59 10.00
CA THR A 12 -15.27 6.39 10.05
C THR A 12 -14.12 5.58 10.63
N CYS A 13 -12.96 5.65 10.00
CA CYS A 13 -11.71 5.08 10.49
C CYS A 13 -10.63 6.16 10.39
N PRO A 14 -10.43 6.98 11.44
CA PRO A 14 -9.40 8.00 11.41
C PRO A 14 -8.02 7.34 11.30
N PRO A 15 -7.09 7.93 10.54
CA PRO A 15 -5.73 7.39 10.44
C PRO A 15 -5.01 7.49 11.79
N GLU A 16 -4.24 6.46 12.11
CA GLU A 16 -3.36 6.47 13.27
C GLU A 16 -2.11 7.31 12.97
N VAL A 17 -1.70 8.13 13.96
CA VAL A 17 -0.46 8.90 13.83
C VAL A 17 0.72 7.99 14.10
N MET A 18 1.58 7.79 13.12
CA MET A 18 2.73 6.90 13.18
C MET A 18 4.03 7.65 13.00
N ASP A 19 5.10 7.15 13.63
CA ASP A 19 6.45 7.61 13.36
C ASP A 19 6.88 7.21 11.95
N ALA A 20 7.70 8.05 11.32
CA ALA A 20 8.20 7.84 9.96
C ALA A 20 8.92 6.49 9.77
N GLU A 21 9.67 6.07 10.79
CA GLU A 21 10.43 4.83 10.79
C GLU A 21 9.64 3.62 11.32
N SER A 22 8.39 3.82 11.74
CA SER A 22 7.56 2.71 12.19
C SER A 22 7.40 1.66 11.10
N PRO A 23 7.53 0.36 11.43
CA PRO A 23 7.25 -0.72 10.50
C PRO A 23 5.83 -0.65 9.95
N LEU A 24 5.70 -0.67 8.63
CA LEU A 24 4.39 -0.69 7.96
C LEU A 24 3.97 -2.13 7.62
N PHE A 25 4.82 -2.85 6.91
CA PHE A 25 4.61 -4.26 6.59
C PHE A 25 5.93 -4.95 6.19
N ILE A 26 5.89 -6.27 6.14
CA ILE A 26 6.98 -7.10 5.60
C ILE A 26 6.50 -7.80 4.35
N LEU A 27 7.19 -7.59 3.24
CA LEU A 27 6.92 -8.26 1.98
C LEU A 27 8.02 -9.30 1.72
N TYR A 28 7.60 -10.54 1.48
CA TYR A 28 8.54 -11.62 1.14
C TYR A 28 8.74 -11.72 -0.36
N THR A 29 10.01 -11.83 -0.76
CA THR A 29 10.40 -12.13 -2.14
C THR A 29 10.90 -13.58 -2.23
N SER A 30 10.77 -14.20 -3.42
CA SER A 30 11.20 -15.58 -3.64
C SER A 30 12.71 -15.80 -3.47
N GLY A 31 13.50 -14.73 -3.54
CA GLY A 31 14.95 -14.76 -3.39
C GLY A 31 15.66 -15.63 -4.45
N SER A 32 16.78 -15.18 -4.96
CA SER A 32 17.62 -15.94 -5.92
C SER A 32 18.26 -17.21 -5.33
N THR A 33 18.27 -17.35 -3.99
CA THR A 33 18.88 -18.46 -3.26
C THR A 33 17.89 -19.52 -2.77
N GLY A 34 16.64 -19.48 -3.24
CA GLY A 34 15.60 -20.44 -2.91
C GLY A 34 14.93 -20.25 -1.54
N LYS A 35 15.47 -19.40 -0.67
CA LYS A 35 14.82 -19.04 0.60
C LYS A 35 14.14 -17.68 0.48
N PRO A 36 12.86 -17.56 0.87
CA PRO A 36 12.16 -16.28 0.88
C PRO A 36 12.90 -15.26 1.77
N LYS A 37 13.02 -14.04 1.28
CA LYS A 37 13.61 -12.91 2.04
C LYS A 37 12.50 -11.92 2.36
N GLY A 38 12.35 -11.60 3.64
CA GLY A 38 11.43 -10.57 4.10
C GLY A 38 12.08 -9.18 3.97
N VAL A 39 11.40 -8.28 3.29
CA VAL A 39 11.79 -6.86 3.19
C VAL A 39 10.85 -6.05 4.06
N LEU A 40 11.40 -5.40 5.07
CA LEU A 40 10.67 -4.50 5.94
C LEU A 40 10.52 -3.15 5.26
N HIS A 41 9.28 -2.67 5.15
CA HIS A 41 8.95 -1.34 4.68
C HIS A 41 8.54 -0.45 5.86
N SER A 42 9.15 0.74 5.97
CA SER A 42 8.75 1.75 6.94
C SER A 42 7.61 2.62 6.40
N THR A 43 6.86 3.23 7.31
CA THR A 43 5.65 4.01 6.98
C THR A 43 5.96 5.15 6.01
N ALA A 44 6.88 6.05 6.36
CA ALA A 44 7.20 7.19 5.50
C ALA A 44 7.99 6.76 4.25
N GLY A 45 8.93 5.81 4.38
CA GLY A 45 9.74 5.35 3.25
C GLY A 45 8.88 4.76 2.14
N TYR A 46 7.90 3.95 2.48
CA TYR A 46 6.97 3.37 1.50
C TYR A 46 6.07 4.42 0.85
N LEU A 47 5.46 5.29 1.66
CA LEU A 47 4.57 6.35 1.16
C LEU A 47 5.31 7.35 0.27
N LEU A 48 6.53 7.76 0.67
CA LEU A 48 7.35 8.67 -0.12
C LEU A 48 7.70 8.06 -1.49
N TRP A 49 8.09 6.79 -1.51
CA TRP A 49 8.41 6.11 -2.75
C TRP A 49 7.18 5.95 -3.65
N ALA A 50 6.04 5.53 -3.09
CA ALA A 50 4.80 5.40 -3.84
C ALA A 50 4.36 6.74 -4.45
N ASN A 51 4.40 7.84 -3.67
CA ASN A 51 4.04 9.16 -4.16
C ASN A 51 5.00 9.66 -5.26
N LEU A 52 6.31 9.53 -5.04
CA LEU A 52 7.31 9.96 -6.01
C LEU A 52 7.17 9.21 -7.35
N THR A 53 6.96 7.90 -7.29
CA THR A 53 6.77 7.11 -8.51
C THR A 53 5.43 7.39 -9.16
N PHE A 54 4.39 7.68 -8.39
CA PHE A 54 3.09 8.07 -8.93
C PHE A 54 3.17 9.37 -9.73
N GLU A 55 3.86 10.36 -9.20
CA GLU A 55 4.06 11.64 -9.89
C GLU A 55 5.01 11.53 -11.09
N THR A 56 6.15 10.83 -10.93
CA THR A 56 7.23 10.87 -11.92
C THR A 56 7.12 9.79 -13.00
N VAL A 57 6.64 8.60 -12.66
CA VAL A 57 6.53 7.46 -13.60
C VAL A 57 5.19 7.43 -14.29
N PHE A 58 4.10 7.66 -13.52
CA PHE A 58 2.75 7.70 -14.09
C PHE A 58 2.34 9.09 -14.58
N ASP A 59 3.15 10.13 -14.30
CA ASP A 59 2.89 11.54 -14.70
C ASP A 59 1.49 12.01 -14.31
N TYR A 60 1.01 11.55 -13.14
CA TYR A 60 -0.33 11.88 -12.64
C TYR A 60 -0.46 13.38 -12.38
N ARG A 61 -1.56 13.96 -12.83
CA ARG A 61 -1.90 15.36 -12.62
C ARG A 61 -3.23 15.50 -11.87
N ALA A 62 -3.34 16.55 -11.08
CA ALA A 62 -4.56 16.83 -10.34
C ALA A 62 -5.82 16.81 -11.24
N ALA A 63 -6.86 16.18 -10.79
CA ALA A 63 -8.14 15.96 -11.48
C ALA A 63 -8.13 14.89 -12.59
N GLU A 64 -7.04 14.18 -12.82
CA GLU A 64 -7.05 12.99 -13.67
C GLU A 64 -7.61 11.78 -12.91
N ILE A 65 -8.13 10.81 -13.66
CA ILE A 65 -8.59 9.54 -13.11
C ILE A 65 -7.51 8.49 -13.35
N PHE A 66 -6.91 8.01 -12.28
CA PHE A 66 -5.98 6.89 -12.34
C PHE A 66 -6.73 5.58 -12.06
N TRP A 67 -6.44 4.55 -12.84
CA TRP A 67 -7.02 3.23 -12.65
C TRP A 67 -5.94 2.16 -12.61
N CYS A 68 -5.77 1.55 -11.45
CA CYS A 68 -4.87 0.42 -11.26
C CYS A 68 -5.63 -0.89 -11.51
N THR A 69 -5.21 -1.66 -12.51
CA THR A 69 -5.80 -2.98 -12.85
C THR A 69 -5.06 -4.15 -12.21
N ALA A 70 -4.10 -3.89 -11.32
CA ALA A 70 -3.38 -4.93 -10.63
C ALA A 70 -4.29 -5.71 -9.67
N ASP A 71 -4.06 -7.01 -9.57
CA ASP A 71 -4.74 -7.88 -8.61
C ASP A 71 -4.42 -7.45 -7.18
N VAL A 72 -5.43 -7.47 -6.31
CA VAL A 72 -5.28 -7.11 -4.88
C VAL A 72 -4.35 -8.03 -4.09
N GLY A 73 -4.00 -9.19 -4.62
CA GLY A 73 -2.99 -10.08 -4.06
C GLY A 73 -1.55 -9.59 -4.28
N TRP A 74 -1.36 -8.54 -5.07
CA TRP A 74 -0.04 -7.96 -5.37
C TRP A 74 0.12 -6.59 -4.70
N VAL A 75 1.36 -6.28 -4.28
CA VAL A 75 1.67 -5.00 -3.63
C VAL A 75 1.31 -3.79 -4.52
N THR A 76 1.40 -3.91 -5.82
CA THR A 76 1.02 -2.85 -6.77
C THR A 76 -0.45 -2.45 -6.61
N GLY A 77 -1.35 -3.41 -6.39
CA GLY A 77 -2.77 -3.16 -6.13
C GLY A 77 -3.05 -2.46 -4.80
N HIS A 78 -2.06 -2.35 -3.91
CA HIS A 78 -2.16 -1.62 -2.66
C HIS A 78 -1.41 -0.28 -2.68
N SER A 79 -0.39 -0.16 -3.55
CA SER A 79 0.46 1.04 -3.60
C SER A 79 -0.20 2.21 -4.32
N TYR A 80 -1.09 1.93 -5.26
CA TYR A 80 -1.63 2.92 -6.21
C TYR A 80 -3.15 2.84 -6.31
N ILE A 81 -3.83 2.82 -5.17
CA ILE A 81 -5.29 2.90 -5.05
C ILE A 81 -5.73 4.16 -4.32
#